data_2771c6ad054a146ef242f614d81f4a11
#
_entry.id   2771c6ad054a146ef242f614d81f4a11
#
_cell.length_a   1.000
_cell.length_b   1.000
_cell.length_c   1.000
_cell.angle_alpha   90.00
_cell.angle_beta   90.00
_cell.angle_gamma   90.00
#
_symmetry.space_group_name_H-M   'P 1'
#
loop_
_entity.id
_entity.type
_entity.pdbx_description
1 polymer ?
#
loop_
_entity_poly.entity_id
_entity_poly.type
_entity_poly.pdbx_seq_one_letter_code
_entity_poly.pdbx_strand_id
1 'polypeptide(L)'
;AGTHKNEAYISAAEPEYALTSKSTTICFYGSTDDTYDVNGDGNTADQVCPVSSTFTVSEQAGADVVLESLGSVEGSTYKKYTDGVSMIRQGEDGKYRITPTNSGNADLSDMTVYGILPHVGDTSVQGGASRNSEWEPTITGPIQVGTGSGIDPSQVTIEYSTSYNPCRGEVMKQGDAMAAGPAGCDNNWTTTPASWADVKSYRIYINGKATLIKAGASIPIIAPIKAPDNATGIAYESVAIAATQASNNRAILPAEPIKVAMALALDVALNKTVVSNASNLKPGDQVTYRIDAGNIGQGKAPDLKVKEAFPAGTTFVSAETHKCASGYTTGLPQECKGADEAGTFDGTTWTIGDMLAGEYASLFVTVTLNEGTDGKTLNNTAAFVNPPEYDQNPNNNSAKASISVKHRLSGKVYYDANDSSSYTDGEEGFKDITVELVGADGNVVATTKTDADGNYSFTGLDAGTYTVKVTKAGELAELTQTEDPDGTKDNASGAITLNADNPVRENVNFGYIKKHAISGNVYLDQNRDKTKNTGDIDLSGVTVKLLDKDGNVVGTTTTDKD
;
A
#
# COMPACT_ATOMS: atom_id res chain seq x y z
N ALA A 1 22.30 15.80 -48.54
CA ALA A 1 21.79 17.17 -48.81
C ALA A 1 21.39 17.33 -50.26
N GLY A 2 20.40 18.17 -50.53
CA GLY A 2 19.94 18.41 -51.90
C GLY A 2 18.90 19.52 -51.95
N THR A 3 18.65 20.02 -53.16
CA THR A 3 17.58 20.97 -53.40
C THR A 3 16.30 20.22 -53.77
N HIS A 4 15.24 20.48 -53.03
CA HIS A 4 13.94 19.89 -53.26
C HIS A 4 12.95 20.99 -53.71
N LYS A 5 12.09 20.65 -54.68
CA LYS A 5 11.05 21.53 -55.19
C LYS A 5 9.71 21.03 -54.65
N ASN A 6 8.99 21.91 -53.97
CA ASN A 6 7.61 21.66 -53.59
C ASN A 6 6.71 22.43 -54.55
N GLU A 7 5.76 21.76 -55.14
CA GLU A 7 4.79 22.32 -56.07
C GLU A 7 3.39 22.20 -55.47
N ALA A 8 2.66 23.28 -55.52
CA ALA A 8 1.26 23.37 -55.14
C ALA A 8 0.48 24.06 -56.27
N TYR A 9 -0.79 23.78 -56.32
CA TYR A 9 -1.68 24.37 -57.31
C TYR A 9 -2.81 25.09 -56.59
N ILE A 10 -3.25 26.19 -57.17
CA ILE A 10 -4.40 26.95 -56.68
C ILE A 10 -5.45 26.92 -57.79
N SER A 11 -6.65 26.47 -57.45
CA SER A 11 -7.81 26.48 -58.32
C SER A 11 -8.94 27.33 -57.73
N ALA A 12 -9.89 27.77 -58.57
CA ALA A 12 -11.12 28.40 -58.10
C ALA A 12 -12.15 27.32 -57.75
N ALA A 13 -12.73 27.38 -56.57
CA ALA A 13 -13.76 26.44 -56.13
C ALA A 13 -15.15 26.72 -56.76
N GLU A 14 -15.38 27.92 -57.27
CA GLU A 14 -16.65 28.32 -57.91
C GLU A 14 -16.53 28.20 -59.41
N PRO A 15 -17.49 27.62 -60.11
CA PRO A 15 -17.45 27.43 -61.57
C PRO A 15 -17.30 28.71 -62.38
N GLU A 16 -17.82 29.83 -61.87
CA GLU A 16 -17.72 31.16 -62.50
C GLU A 16 -16.32 31.79 -62.45
N TYR A 17 -15.46 31.28 -61.55
CA TYR A 17 -14.06 31.68 -61.41
C TYR A 17 -13.07 30.64 -61.93
N ALA A 18 -13.55 29.57 -62.55
CA ALA A 18 -12.68 28.55 -63.10
C ALA A 18 -11.78 29.16 -64.20
N LEU A 19 -10.51 28.76 -64.18
CA LEU A 19 -9.54 29.20 -65.18
C LEU A 19 -9.79 28.44 -66.51
N THR A 20 -10.43 29.12 -67.45
CA THR A 20 -10.84 28.51 -68.73
C THR A 20 -9.77 28.56 -69.81
N SER A 21 -8.64 29.27 -69.58
CA SER A 21 -7.50 29.34 -70.49
C SER A 21 -6.21 29.69 -69.77
N LYS A 22 -5.07 29.39 -70.35
CA LYS A 22 -3.74 29.80 -69.84
C LYS A 22 -3.61 31.31 -69.79
N SER A 23 -4.08 31.92 -68.71
CA SER A 23 -4.10 33.35 -68.57
C SER A 23 -3.04 33.82 -67.56
N THR A 24 -2.09 34.60 -67.98
CA THR A 24 -1.11 35.28 -67.12
C THR A 24 -1.72 36.41 -66.31
N THR A 25 -2.97 36.81 -66.61
CA THR A 25 -3.68 37.87 -65.90
C THR A 25 -4.19 37.43 -64.52
N ILE A 26 -4.52 36.11 -64.39
CA ILE A 26 -5.03 35.53 -63.17
C ILE A 26 -3.91 34.83 -62.39
N CYS A 27 -3.07 34.07 -63.09
CA CYS A 27 -1.92 33.43 -62.50
C CYS A 27 -0.64 34.25 -62.69
N PHE A 28 0.05 34.63 -61.63
CA PHE A 28 1.27 35.47 -61.69
C PHE A 28 2.39 34.83 -62.54
N TYR A 29 2.45 33.50 -62.60
CA TYR A 29 3.42 32.71 -63.35
C TYR A 29 2.81 31.89 -64.49
N GLY A 30 1.59 32.26 -64.96
CA GLY A 30 0.85 31.53 -65.96
C GLY A 30 0.02 30.38 -65.40
N SER A 31 -0.98 29.92 -66.14
CA SER A 31 -1.79 28.75 -65.78
C SER A 31 -1.25 27.49 -66.47
N THR A 32 -1.58 26.32 -65.91
CA THR A 32 -1.32 25.01 -66.52
C THR A 32 -2.59 24.16 -66.48
N ASP A 33 -2.67 23.11 -67.29
CA ASP A 33 -3.81 22.19 -67.28
C ASP A 33 -3.92 21.45 -65.95
N ASP A 34 -5.12 21.32 -65.40
CA ASP A 34 -5.38 20.57 -64.17
C ASP A 34 -5.38 19.06 -64.37
N THR A 35 -4.20 18.50 -64.61
CA THR A 35 -4.05 17.06 -64.89
C THR A 35 -4.33 16.17 -63.70
N TYR A 36 -4.44 16.76 -62.50
CA TYR A 36 -4.61 16.03 -61.23
C TYR A 36 -5.95 16.29 -60.54
N ASP A 37 -6.90 17.00 -61.23
CA ASP A 37 -8.20 17.36 -60.63
C ASP A 37 -8.04 17.98 -59.23
N VAL A 38 -7.24 19.05 -59.17
CA VAL A 38 -6.84 19.70 -57.91
C VAL A 38 -8.03 20.34 -57.18
N ASN A 39 -9.06 20.77 -57.90
CA ASN A 39 -10.28 21.34 -57.34
C ASN A 39 -11.36 20.25 -57.02
N GLY A 40 -11.18 18.99 -57.45
CA GLY A 40 -12.08 17.87 -57.15
C GLY A 40 -13.42 17.92 -57.91
N ASP A 41 -13.52 18.65 -59.01
CA ASP A 41 -14.75 18.78 -59.80
C ASP A 41 -14.91 17.69 -60.90
N GLY A 42 -13.90 16.85 -61.06
CA GLY A 42 -13.85 15.77 -62.04
C GLY A 42 -13.41 16.21 -63.44
N ASN A 43 -13.03 17.50 -63.65
CA ASN A 43 -12.57 18.03 -64.91
C ASN A 43 -11.07 18.26 -64.90
N THR A 44 -10.29 17.40 -65.54
CA THR A 44 -8.82 17.50 -65.59
C THR A 44 -8.34 18.38 -66.76
N ALA A 45 -9.24 19.05 -67.50
CA ALA A 45 -8.93 19.89 -68.65
C ALA A 45 -9.02 21.39 -68.37
N ASP A 46 -9.44 21.77 -67.17
CA ASP A 46 -9.45 23.18 -66.74
C ASP A 46 -8.04 23.67 -66.32
N GLN A 47 -7.95 24.90 -65.91
CA GLN A 47 -6.66 25.54 -65.69
C GLN A 47 -6.42 25.82 -64.20
N VAL A 48 -5.23 25.54 -63.72
CA VAL A 48 -4.79 25.81 -62.36
C VAL A 48 -3.55 26.75 -62.35
N CYS A 49 -3.40 27.51 -61.27
CA CYS A 49 -2.23 28.36 -61.08
C CYS A 49 -1.11 27.57 -60.38
N PRO A 50 -0.01 27.27 -61.05
CA PRO A 50 1.12 26.62 -60.40
C PRO A 50 1.84 27.54 -59.44
N VAL A 51 2.07 27.09 -58.24
CA VAL A 51 2.92 27.76 -57.27
C VAL A 51 4.02 26.76 -56.86
N SER A 52 5.26 27.18 -56.95
CA SER A 52 6.38 26.35 -56.58
C SER A 52 7.31 27.10 -55.63
N SER A 53 7.78 26.44 -54.61
CA SER A 53 8.85 26.88 -53.74
C SER A 53 9.97 25.85 -53.73
N THR A 54 11.20 26.32 -53.64
CA THR A 54 12.36 25.45 -53.47
C THR A 54 12.90 25.65 -52.09
N PHE A 55 13.22 24.55 -51.42
CA PHE A 55 13.97 24.56 -50.19
C PHE A 55 15.22 23.69 -50.31
N THR A 56 16.27 24.09 -49.62
CA THR A 56 17.52 23.34 -49.59
C THR A 56 17.65 22.71 -48.22
N VAL A 57 17.74 21.40 -48.15
CA VAL A 57 18.12 20.69 -46.94
C VAL A 57 19.65 20.79 -46.84
N SER A 58 20.13 21.62 -45.93
CA SER A 58 21.57 21.68 -45.61
C SER A 58 22.03 20.42 -44.93
N GLU A 59 23.27 20.03 -45.17
CA GLU A 59 23.91 18.96 -44.40
C GLU A 59 24.00 19.35 -42.92
N GLN A 60 23.43 18.51 -42.07
CA GLN A 60 23.54 18.64 -40.64
C GLN A 60 24.09 17.31 -40.11
N ALA A 61 25.36 17.31 -39.75
CA ALA A 61 25.96 16.17 -39.08
C ALA A 61 25.49 16.09 -37.62
N GLY A 62 25.20 14.91 -37.15
CA GLY A 62 24.78 14.64 -35.79
C GLY A 62 25.17 13.23 -35.35
N ALA A 63 25.57 13.06 -34.12
CA ALA A 63 25.77 11.77 -33.51
C ALA A 63 25.10 11.77 -32.14
N ASP A 64 24.42 10.70 -31.82
CA ASP A 64 23.73 10.49 -30.55
C ASP A 64 24.00 9.08 -30.05
N VAL A 65 23.78 8.85 -28.77
CA VAL A 65 23.92 7.53 -28.16
C VAL A 65 22.79 7.27 -27.19
N VAL A 66 22.06 6.19 -27.40
CA VAL A 66 21.07 5.70 -26.44
C VAL A 66 21.77 4.78 -25.46
N LEU A 67 21.65 5.09 -24.18
CA LEU A 67 22.16 4.27 -23.09
C LEU A 67 21.00 3.66 -22.33
N GLU A 68 21.09 2.36 -22.06
CA GLU A 68 20.08 1.57 -21.36
C GLU A 68 20.79 0.62 -20.38
N SER A 69 20.09 0.28 -19.30
CA SER A 69 20.56 -0.70 -18.31
C SER A 69 19.59 -1.88 -18.19
N LEU A 70 20.12 -3.03 -17.84
CA LEU A 70 19.40 -4.26 -17.54
C LEU A 70 19.99 -4.86 -16.27
N GLY A 71 19.22 -4.88 -15.21
CA GLY A 71 19.55 -5.58 -13.98
C GLY A 71 19.06 -7.03 -13.99
N SER A 72 19.43 -7.79 -12.97
CA SER A 72 19.06 -9.20 -12.85
C SER A 72 17.58 -9.44 -12.51
N VAL A 73 16.85 -8.40 -12.11
CA VAL A 73 15.44 -8.49 -11.69
C VAL A 73 14.48 -8.30 -12.87
N GLU A 74 14.85 -7.53 -13.89
CA GLU A 74 13.97 -7.16 -15.00
C GLU A 74 13.81 -8.25 -16.09
N GLY A 75 14.41 -9.41 -15.92
CA GLY A 75 14.39 -10.47 -16.93
C GLY A 75 15.16 -10.09 -18.19
N SER A 76 14.48 -9.64 -19.26
CA SER A 76 15.12 -9.26 -20.55
C SER A 76 14.84 -7.82 -20.96
N THR A 77 14.18 -7.02 -20.12
CA THR A 77 13.75 -5.67 -20.46
C THR A 77 14.78 -4.63 -20.07
N TYR A 78 15.41 -4.00 -21.06
CA TYR A 78 16.30 -2.87 -20.86
C TYR A 78 15.51 -1.61 -20.51
N LYS A 79 16.05 -0.80 -19.60
CA LYS A 79 15.49 0.49 -19.16
C LYS A 79 16.39 1.65 -19.58
N LYS A 80 15.79 2.70 -20.13
CA LYS A 80 16.37 4.03 -20.26
C LYS A 80 16.16 4.81 -18.96
N TYR A 81 16.82 5.94 -18.83
CA TYR A 81 16.60 6.83 -17.69
C TYR A 81 15.12 7.19 -17.48
N THR A 82 14.38 7.43 -18.56
CA THR A 82 12.94 7.77 -18.54
C THR A 82 12.05 6.62 -18.09
N ASP A 83 12.54 5.39 -18.16
CA ASP A 83 11.79 4.19 -17.77
C ASP A 83 12.01 3.83 -16.29
N GLY A 84 12.80 4.65 -15.58
CA GLY A 84 13.16 4.47 -14.18
C GLY A 84 14.48 3.73 -13.96
N VAL A 85 14.66 3.23 -12.75
CA VAL A 85 15.88 2.56 -12.29
C VAL A 85 15.83 1.07 -12.59
N SER A 86 16.90 0.48 -13.12
CA SER A 86 17.06 -0.97 -13.20
C SER A 86 17.43 -1.54 -11.84
N MET A 87 16.97 -2.76 -11.57
CA MET A 87 17.20 -3.43 -10.29
C MET A 87 18.12 -4.63 -10.47
N ILE A 88 19.21 -4.67 -9.69
CA ILE A 88 20.18 -5.77 -9.71
C ILE A 88 20.39 -6.31 -8.29
N ARG A 89 20.59 -7.63 -8.14
CA ARG A 89 20.95 -8.23 -6.86
C ARG A 89 22.45 -8.19 -6.65
N GLN A 90 22.87 -8.17 -5.40
CA GLN A 90 24.29 -8.25 -5.04
C GLN A 90 24.93 -9.50 -5.67
N GLY A 91 26.13 -9.34 -6.23
CA GLY A 91 26.88 -10.43 -6.84
C GLY A 91 26.30 -11.01 -8.13
N GLU A 92 25.20 -10.46 -8.66
CA GLU A 92 24.59 -10.92 -9.91
C GLU A 92 25.02 -10.09 -11.11
N ASP A 93 24.82 -10.68 -12.29
CA ASP A 93 25.19 -10.07 -13.57
C ASP A 93 24.10 -9.11 -14.07
N GLY A 94 24.56 -8.00 -14.64
CA GLY A 94 23.76 -7.00 -15.33
C GLY A 94 24.38 -6.61 -16.66
N LYS A 95 23.75 -5.68 -17.37
CA LYS A 95 24.25 -5.22 -18.68
C LYS A 95 23.96 -3.74 -18.88
N TYR A 96 24.88 -3.04 -19.53
CA TYR A 96 24.60 -1.79 -20.21
C TYR A 96 24.48 -2.04 -21.70
N ARG A 97 23.49 -1.43 -22.35
CA ARG A 97 23.33 -1.41 -23.80
C ARG A 97 23.58 0.02 -24.29
N ILE A 98 24.59 0.15 -25.14
CA ILE A 98 25.05 1.42 -25.72
C ILE A 98 24.75 1.36 -27.21
N THR A 99 23.92 2.29 -27.71
CA THR A 99 23.51 2.30 -29.12
C THR A 99 23.89 3.65 -29.76
N PRO A 100 25.15 3.78 -30.23
CA PRO A 100 25.56 4.94 -31.03
C PRO A 100 24.81 4.98 -32.37
N THR A 101 24.40 6.18 -32.75
CA THR A 101 23.56 6.44 -33.93
C THR A 101 24.05 7.69 -34.66
N ASN A 102 24.15 7.63 -35.98
CA ASN A 102 24.22 8.85 -36.80
C ASN A 102 22.82 9.49 -36.84
N SER A 103 22.60 10.49 -35.98
CA SER A 103 21.32 11.19 -35.84
C SER A 103 21.15 12.36 -36.83
N GLY A 104 22.18 12.69 -37.59
CA GLY A 104 22.15 13.72 -38.61
C GLY A 104 21.63 13.24 -39.97
N ASN A 105 21.66 14.14 -40.97
CA ASN A 105 21.36 13.82 -42.37
C ASN A 105 22.64 13.81 -43.26
N ALA A 106 23.82 13.93 -42.64
CA ALA A 106 25.12 13.82 -43.29
C ALA A 106 25.81 12.52 -42.91
N ASP A 107 26.63 11.99 -43.82
CA ASP A 107 27.44 10.83 -43.57
C ASP A 107 28.58 11.15 -42.57
N LEU A 108 28.94 10.17 -41.73
CA LEU A 108 30.06 10.28 -40.78
C LEU A 108 31.21 9.38 -41.22
N SER A 109 32.46 9.87 -41.01
CA SER A 109 33.71 9.13 -41.23
C SER A 109 34.13 8.31 -40.02
N ASP A 110 33.66 8.65 -38.83
CA ASP A 110 33.88 7.91 -37.60
C ASP A 110 32.85 8.33 -36.51
N MET A 111 32.68 7.45 -35.51
CA MET A 111 32.10 7.76 -34.21
C MET A 111 32.96 7.14 -33.11
N THR A 112 33.11 7.83 -32.00
CA THR A 112 33.84 7.33 -30.84
C THR A 112 32.97 7.53 -29.60
N VAL A 113 32.72 6.46 -28.83
CA VAL A 113 32.02 6.50 -27.56
C VAL A 113 33.00 6.16 -26.43
N TYR A 114 32.97 6.95 -25.38
CA TYR A 114 33.69 6.71 -24.14
C TYR A 114 32.71 6.42 -23.00
N GLY A 115 32.95 5.36 -22.25
CA GLY A 115 32.31 5.05 -20.98
C GLY A 115 33.34 4.94 -19.85
N ILE A 116 32.99 5.50 -18.71
CA ILE A 116 33.76 5.37 -17.46
C ILE A 116 32.83 4.72 -16.45
N LEU A 117 33.20 3.54 -15.95
CA LEU A 117 32.36 2.81 -15.02
C LEU A 117 31.99 3.65 -13.80
N PRO A 118 30.76 3.51 -13.28
CA PRO A 118 30.34 4.16 -12.05
C PRO A 118 31.28 3.83 -10.89
N HIS A 119 31.53 4.80 -10.02
CA HIS A 119 32.27 4.62 -8.77
C HIS A 119 31.96 5.78 -7.80
N VAL A 120 32.29 5.58 -6.52
CA VAL A 120 32.07 6.64 -5.51
C VAL A 120 32.94 7.87 -5.85
N GLY A 121 32.28 9.02 -5.94
CA GLY A 121 32.92 10.29 -6.31
C GLY A 121 33.09 10.52 -7.82
N ASP A 122 32.47 9.71 -8.65
CA ASP A 122 32.49 9.82 -10.10
C ASP A 122 31.83 11.10 -10.64
N THR A 123 32.29 11.48 -11.84
CA THR A 123 31.70 12.61 -12.59
C THR A 123 31.30 12.15 -13.98
N SER A 124 30.57 13.00 -14.69
CA SER A 124 30.25 12.79 -16.11
C SER A 124 31.51 12.56 -16.94
N VAL A 125 31.38 11.84 -18.05
CA VAL A 125 32.51 11.50 -18.93
C VAL A 125 33.22 12.73 -19.50
N GLN A 126 32.44 13.78 -19.81
CA GLN A 126 32.94 15.09 -20.23
C GLN A 126 33.52 15.92 -19.09
N GLY A 127 33.31 15.49 -17.83
CA GLY A 127 33.74 16.18 -16.61
C GLY A 127 32.76 17.22 -16.10
N GLY A 128 32.88 17.55 -14.82
CA GLY A 128 32.14 18.63 -14.14
C GLY A 128 31.01 18.16 -13.23
N ALA A 129 29.94 17.58 -13.73
CA ALA A 129 28.81 17.17 -12.90
C ALA A 129 29.04 15.82 -12.22
N SER A 130 28.82 15.75 -10.90
CA SER A 130 28.83 14.46 -10.18
C SER A 130 27.71 13.56 -10.68
N ARG A 131 28.02 12.25 -10.85
CA ARG A 131 26.99 11.25 -11.13
C ARG A 131 26.34 10.74 -9.86
N ASN A 132 27.00 10.90 -8.71
CA ASN A 132 26.57 10.45 -7.39
C ASN A 132 26.41 8.92 -7.30
N SER A 133 27.29 8.17 -7.94
CA SER A 133 27.30 6.72 -7.81
C SER A 133 27.77 6.31 -6.40
N GLU A 134 27.14 5.28 -5.84
CA GLU A 134 27.40 4.76 -4.50
C GLU A 134 28.14 3.42 -4.55
N TRP A 135 28.20 2.77 -5.72
CA TRP A 135 28.95 1.53 -5.92
C TRP A 135 29.54 1.45 -7.34
N GLU A 136 30.46 0.50 -7.50
CA GLU A 136 31.23 0.25 -8.71
C GLU A 136 30.92 -1.15 -9.26
N PRO A 137 30.39 -1.29 -10.50
CA PRO A 137 30.30 -2.57 -11.18
C PRO A 137 31.68 -3.02 -11.69
N THR A 138 31.84 -4.33 -11.87
CA THR A 138 32.96 -4.89 -12.61
C THR A 138 32.53 -5.36 -13.98
N ILE A 139 33.36 -5.13 -15.01
CA ILE A 139 33.21 -5.78 -16.33
C ILE A 139 33.53 -7.27 -16.15
N THR A 140 32.65 -8.15 -16.64
CA THR A 140 32.80 -9.61 -16.49
C THR A 140 33.40 -10.31 -17.71
N GLY A 141 33.52 -9.59 -18.83
CA GLY A 141 34.04 -10.16 -20.09
C GLY A 141 34.09 -9.11 -21.20
N PRO A 142 34.41 -9.51 -22.43
CA PRO A 142 34.48 -8.57 -23.54
C PRO A 142 33.12 -7.93 -23.81
N ILE A 143 33.15 -6.62 -24.07
CA ILE A 143 32.00 -5.89 -24.56
C ILE A 143 31.63 -6.44 -25.93
N GLN A 144 30.34 -6.76 -26.14
CA GLN A 144 29.85 -7.47 -27.31
C GLN A 144 29.23 -6.51 -28.30
N VAL A 145 29.59 -6.68 -29.58
CA VAL A 145 28.97 -5.92 -30.69
C VAL A 145 27.81 -6.72 -31.24
N GLY A 146 26.60 -6.09 -31.22
CA GLY A 146 25.40 -6.69 -31.77
C GLY A 146 25.24 -6.46 -33.27
N THR A 147 24.08 -6.85 -33.80
CA THR A 147 23.73 -6.57 -35.19
C THR A 147 23.07 -5.20 -35.27
N GLY A 148 23.63 -4.30 -36.05
CA GLY A 148 23.16 -2.93 -36.25
C GLY A 148 22.39 -2.73 -37.55
N SER A 149 21.94 -1.50 -37.75
CA SER A 149 21.37 -1.01 -38.99
C SER A 149 22.37 -0.06 -39.66
N GLY A 150 22.92 -0.46 -40.79
CA GLY A 150 23.84 0.36 -41.59
C GLY A 150 25.28 0.50 -41.05
N ILE A 151 25.62 -0.25 -39.99
CA ILE A 151 27.01 -0.40 -39.46
C ILE A 151 27.34 -1.89 -39.39
N ASP A 152 28.44 -2.29 -40.03
CA ASP A 152 28.93 -3.64 -39.94
C ASP A 152 29.75 -3.82 -38.65
N PRO A 153 29.56 -4.91 -37.88
CA PRO A 153 30.33 -5.18 -36.68
C PRO A 153 31.86 -5.11 -36.87
N SER A 154 32.37 -5.42 -38.06
CA SER A 154 33.81 -5.33 -38.38
C SER A 154 34.35 -3.88 -38.39
N GLN A 155 33.48 -2.87 -38.45
CA GLN A 155 33.85 -1.48 -38.33
C GLN A 155 34.11 -1.06 -36.86
N VAL A 156 33.73 -1.88 -35.88
CA VAL A 156 33.77 -1.57 -34.47
C VAL A 156 35.05 -2.12 -33.83
N THR A 157 35.80 -1.26 -33.17
CA THR A 157 36.92 -1.62 -32.31
C THR A 157 36.63 -1.18 -30.88
N ILE A 158 36.84 -2.08 -29.92
CA ILE A 158 36.62 -1.81 -28.50
C ILE A 158 37.96 -1.91 -27.77
N GLU A 159 38.27 -0.89 -27.01
CA GLU A 159 39.46 -0.81 -26.18
C GLU A 159 39.09 -0.51 -24.73
N TYR A 160 39.91 -0.98 -23.82
CA TYR A 160 39.71 -0.94 -22.39
C TYR A 160 40.87 -0.24 -21.70
N SER A 161 40.59 0.43 -20.59
CA SER A 161 41.59 1.05 -19.73
C SER A 161 41.34 0.69 -18.27
N THR A 162 42.39 0.58 -17.49
CA THR A 162 42.33 0.38 -16.02
C THR A 162 42.24 1.71 -15.26
N SER A 163 42.05 2.82 -15.96
CA SER A 163 41.98 4.16 -15.37
C SER A 163 40.56 4.71 -15.36
N TYR A 164 40.19 5.38 -14.29
CA TYR A 164 39.00 6.24 -14.24
C TYR A 164 39.21 7.60 -14.91
N ASN A 165 40.47 7.94 -15.23
CA ASN A 165 40.81 9.16 -15.97
C ASN A 165 41.55 8.81 -17.28
N PRO A 166 40.93 8.08 -18.22
CA PRO A 166 41.55 7.76 -19.50
C PRO A 166 41.68 9.01 -20.38
N CYS A 167 42.68 9.04 -21.27
CA CYS A 167 42.79 10.08 -22.28
C CYS A 167 41.63 9.97 -23.28
N ARG A 168 40.80 11.05 -23.38
CA ARG A 168 39.55 11.12 -24.14
C ARG A 168 39.32 12.49 -24.76
N GLY A 169 40.36 13.03 -25.42
CA GLY A 169 40.35 14.40 -25.98
C GLY A 169 39.17 14.69 -26.93
N GLU A 170 38.70 13.67 -27.65
CA GLU A 170 37.63 13.75 -28.64
C GLU A 170 36.28 14.21 -28.01
N VAL A 171 36.02 13.82 -26.77
CA VAL A 171 34.78 14.17 -26.04
C VAL A 171 34.97 15.31 -25.05
N MET A 172 36.18 15.84 -24.89
CA MET A 172 36.48 16.96 -23.96
C MET A 172 36.50 18.32 -24.65
N LYS A 173 35.81 18.47 -25.76
CA LYS A 173 35.85 19.68 -26.60
C LYS A 173 35.32 20.93 -25.88
N GLN A 174 36.11 22.02 -25.94
CA GLN A 174 35.67 23.38 -25.59
C GLN A 174 35.74 24.28 -26.82
N GLY A 175 34.62 24.77 -27.27
CA GLY A 175 34.54 25.59 -28.50
C GLY A 175 34.86 24.77 -29.76
N ASP A 176 35.56 25.35 -30.72
CA ASP A 176 35.90 24.70 -32.00
C ASP A 176 37.24 23.92 -31.98
N ALA A 177 37.99 23.97 -30.90
CA ALA A 177 39.25 23.24 -30.74
C ALA A 177 39.01 21.89 -30.02
N MET A 178 39.67 20.79 -30.51
CA MET A 178 39.81 19.57 -29.77
C MET A 178 40.60 19.86 -28.50
N ALA A 179 40.03 19.64 -27.31
CA ALA A 179 40.78 19.76 -26.08
C ALA A 179 41.86 18.68 -26.02
N ALA A 180 43.04 19.01 -25.48
CA ALA A 180 43.89 17.99 -24.91
C ALA A 180 43.08 17.24 -23.87
N GLY A 181 43.19 15.92 -23.77
CA GLY A 181 42.45 15.14 -22.77
C GLY A 181 42.55 15.70 -21.35
N PRO A 182 41.82 15.15 -20.36
CA PRO A 182 41.89 15.62 -18.99
C PRO A 182 43.33 15.65 -18.48
N ALA A 183 43.65 16.62 -17.63
CA ALA A 183 45.00 16.74 -17.05
C ALA A 183 45.38 15.44 -16.33
N GLY A 184 46.60 14.94 -16.61
CA GLY A 184 47.10 13.70 -16.02
C GLY A 184 46.36 12.44 -16.45
N CYS A 185 45.76 12.46 -17.63
CA CYS A 185 45.05 11.26 -18.13
C CYS A 185 46.00 10.14 -18.51
N ASP A 186 45.52 8.90 -18.35
CA ASP A 186 46.25 7.69 -18.74
C ASP A 186 45.89 7.27 -20.16
N ASN A 187 46.93 7.04 -20.99
CA ASN A 187 46.76 6.54 -22.35
C ASN A 187 47.16 5.06 -22.45
N ASN A 188 46.52 4.22 -21.62
CA ASN A 188 46.81 2.79 -21.48
C ASN A 188 45.72 1.90 -22.16
N TRP A 189 45.16 2.37 -23.27
CA TRP A 189 44.16 1.65 -24.04
C TRP A 189 44.66 0.32 -24.61
N THR A 190 43.90 -0.75 -24.43
CA THR A 190 44.18 -2.09 -24.95
C THR A 190 42.92 -2.81 -25.40
N THR A 191 43.00 -3.62 -26.44
CA THR A 191 41.91 -4.50 -26.87
C THR A 191 41.83 -5.79 -26.05
N THR A 192 42.88 -6.11 -25.27
CA THR A 192 43.00 -7.34 -24.48
C THR A 192 43.46 -7.01 -23.07
N PRO A 193 42.56 -6.65 -22.15
CA PRO A 193 42.92 -6.36 -20.76
C PRO A 193 43.46 -7.64 -20.09
N ALA A 194 44.43 -7.47 -19.18
CA ALA A 194 44.97 -8.60 -18.41
C ALA A 194 43.94 -9.22 -17.44
N SER A 195 43.01 -8.39 -16.94
CA SER A 195 41.91 -8.80 -16.07
C SER A 195 40.68 -7.95 -16.41
N TRP A 196 39.55 -8.57 -16.55
CA TRP A 196 38.27 -7.86 -16.77
C TRP A 196 37.83 -7.06 -15.52
N ALA A 197 38.12 -7.54 -14.32
CA ALA A 197 37.81 -6.86 -13.07
C ALA A 197 38.59 -5.54 -12.87
N ASP A 198 39.72 -5.40 -13.54
CA ASP A 198 40.56 -4.19 -13.45
C ASP A 198 40.16 -3.11 -14.47
N VAL A 199 39.26 -3.42 -15.39
CA VAL A 199 38.74 -2.44 -16.36
C VAL A 199 37.90 -1.39 -15.64
N LYS A 200 38.24 -0.11 -15.85
CA LYS A 200 37.59 1.05 -15.26
C LYS A 200 36.92 1.96 -16.30
N SER A 201 37.36 1.84 -17.55
CA SER A 201 36.77 2.58 -18.66
C SER A 201 36.93 1.82 -19.97
N TYR A 202 36.14 2.18 -20.94
CA TYR A 202 36.16 1.61 -22.27
C TYR A 202 35.96 2.68 -23.35
N ARG A 203 36.50 2.38 -24.56
CA ARG A 203 36.34 3.19 -25.74
C ARG A 203 35.82 2.32 -26.88
N ILE A 204 34.79 2.79 -27.56
CA ILE A 204 34.18 2.14 -28.72
C ILE A 204 34.44 3.03 -29.92
N TYR A 205 35.26 2.58 -30.86
CA TYR A 205 35.56 3.29 -32.09
C TYR A 205 34.87 2.61 -33.27
N ILE A 206 34.07 3.38 -34.03
CA ILE A 206 33.37 2.94 -35.22
C ILE A 206 34.01 3.61 -36.44
N ASN A 207 34.69 2.84 -37.26
CA ASN A 207 35.48 3.31 -38.41
C ASN A 207 34.59 3.37 -39.66
N GLY A 208 34.21 4.56 -40.08
CA GLY A 208 33.46 4.84 -41.30
C GLY A 208 34.34 5.20 -42.51
N LYS A 209 35.70 5.14 -42.42
CA LYS A 209 36.58 5.59 -43.52
C LYS A 209 36.47 4.73 -44.77
N ALA A 210 36.29 3.41 -44.62
CA ALA A 210 36.10 2.51 -45.76
C ALA A 210 34.65 2.40 -46.20
N THR A 211 33.72 2.42 -45.25
CA THR A 211 32.27 2.41 -45.47
C THR A 211 31.64 3.45 -44.59
N LEU A 212 31.18 4.55 -45.18
CA LEU A 212 30.63 5.68 -44.43
C LEU A 212 29.44 5.27 -43.57
N ILE A 213 29.36 5.87 -42.38
CA ILE A 213 28.27 5.69 -41.45
C ILE A 213 27.12 6.60 -41.92
N LYS A 214 26.13 6.00 -42.57
CA LYS A 214 25.01 6.71 -43.18
C LYS A 214 24.05 7.33 -42.14
N ALA A 215 23.26 8.31 -42.56
CA ALA A 215 22.18 8.86 -41.75
C ALA A 215 21.25 7.74 -41.24
N GLY A 216 20.94 7.75 -39.94
CA GLY A 216 20.13 6.73 -39.27
C GLY A 216 20.84 5.42 -38.97
N ALA A 217 22.10 5.23 -39.39
CA ALA A 217 22.87 4.03 -39.06
C ALA A 217 23.16 3.95 -37.56
N SER A 218 22.99 2.76 -36.98
CA SER A 218 23.18 2.50 -35.56
C SER A 218 23.64 1.06 -35.29
N ILE A 219 24.26 0.80 -34.13
CA ILE A 219 24.67 -0.53 -33.71
C ILE A 219 24.58 -0.67 -32.19
N PRO A 220 23.84 -1.68 -31.66
CA PRO A 220 23.79 -1.94 -30.23
C PRO A 220 25.07 -2.64 -29.75
N ILE A 221 25.60 -2.18 -28.63
CA ILE A 221 26.83 -2.68 -28.00
C ILE A 221 26.50 -3.00 -26.55
N ILE A 222 26.85 -4.20 -26.09
CA ILE A 222 26.47 -4.74 -24.79
C ILE A 222 27.71 -4.88 -23.91
N ALA A 223 27.75 -4.12 -22.82
CA ALA A 223 28.75 -4.23 -21.78
C ALA A 223 28.25 -5.13 -20.63
N PRO A 224 28.81 -6.33 -20.44
CA PRO A 224 28.44 -7.21 -19.35
C PRO A 224 29.08 -6.71 -18.05
N ILE A 225 28.28 -6.60 -17.00
CA ILE A 225 28.76 -6.15 -15.70
C ILE A 225 28.28 -7.08 -14.59
N LYS A 226 28.91 -6.98 -13.43
CA LYS A 226 28.52 -7.64 -12.20
C LYS A 226 28.44 -6.62 -11.06
N ALA A 227 27.37 -6.69 -10.27
CA ALA A 227 27.26 -5.91 -9.05
C ALA A 227 28.15 -6.50 -7.95
N PRO A 228 28.76 -5.69 -7.07
CA PRO A 228 29.54 -6.18 -5.94
C PRO A 228 28.66 -6.88 -4.90
N ASP A 229 29.28 -7.80 -4.13
CA ASP A 229 28.58 -8.61 -3.12
C ASP A 229 28.16 -7.83 -1.86
N ASN A 230 28.67 -6.62 -1.66
CA ASN A 230 28.47 -5.84 -0.43
C ASN A 230 28.14 -4.36 -0.68
N ALA A 231 27.63 -4.02 -1.85
CA ALA A 231 27.27 -2.65 -2.20
C ALA A 231 25.86 -2.29 -1.67
N THR A 232 25.62 -1.00 -1.58
CA THR A 232 24.31 -0.41 -1.26
C THR A 232 24.02 0.75 -2.21
N GLY A 233 22.76 1.11 -2.39
CA GLY A 233 22.35 2.29 -3.14
C GLY A 233 22.39 2.11 -4.65
N ILE A 234 22.79 3.16 -5.39
CA ILE A 234 22.64 3.29 -6.84
C ILE A 234 23.98 3.54 -7.52
N ALA A 235 24.18 2.94 -8.70
CA ALA A 235 25.22 3.32 -9.63
C ALA A 235 24.64 3.98 -10.87
N TYR A 236 25.30 5.03 -11.36
CA TYR A 236 24.88 5.81 -12.52
C TYR A 236 25.90 5.71 -13.65
N GLU A 237 25.56 5.01 -14.72
CA GLU A 237 26.38 4.95 -15.93
C GLU A 237 26.05 6.11 -16.86
N SER A 238 27.07 6.74 -17.45
CA SER A 238 26.94 7.65 -18.57
C SER A 238 28.03 7.41 -19.61
N VAL A 239 27.74 7.76 -20.84
CA VAL A 239 28.69 7.64 -21.96
C VAL A 239 28.70 8.94 -22.73
N ALA A 240 29.85 9.31 -23.30
CA ALA A 240 29.96 10.47 -24.19
C ALA A 240 30.34 10.01 -25.60
N ILE A 241 29.72 10.65 -26.61
CA ILE A 241 29.98 10.35 -28.03
C ILE A 241 30.61 11.55 -28.74
N ALA A 242 31.57 11.30 -29.57
CA ALA A 242 32.10 12.24 -30.56
C ALA A 242 32.04 11.62 -31.96
N ALA A 243 32.00 12.43 -32.99
CA ALA A 243 32.00 11.97 -34.39
C ALA A 243 32.59 13.00 -35.34
N THR A 244 32.91 12.57 -36.55
CA THR A 244 33.46 13.43 -37.61
C THR A 244 32.57 13.34 -38.86
N GLN A 245 32.19 14.49 -39.41
CA GLN A 245 31.47 14.57 -40.66
C GLN A 245 32.36 14.21 -41.86
N ALA A 246 31.89 13.30 -42.70
CA ALA A 246 32.69 12.75 -43.79
C ALA A 246 32.99 13.78 -44.92
N SER A 247 32.06 14.67 -45.26
CA SER A 247 32.18 15.58 -46.40
C SER A 247 33.21 16.68 -46.22
N ASN A 248 33.50 17.11 -45.00
CA ASN A 248 34.37 18.25 -44.71
C ASN A 248 35.36 17.96 -43.55
N ASN A 249 35.39 16.75 -43.03
CA ASN A 249 36.22 16.32 -41.92
C ASN A 249 36.05 17.14 -40.64
N ARG A 250 34.83 17.71 -40.45
CA ARG A 250 34.50 18.55 -39.29
C ARG A 250 34.11 17.69 -38.12
N ALA A 251 34.71 17.92 -36.96
CA ALA A 251 34.31 17.31 -35.71
C ALA A 251 32.93 17.85 -35.32
N ILE A 252 32.06 16.91 -34.91
CA ILE A 252 30.73 17.22 -34.34
C ILE A 252 30.92 17.54 -32.86
N LEU A 253 30.08 18.44 -32.31
CA LEU A 253 30.05 18.69 -30.87
C LEU A 253 29.76 17.40 -30.12
N PRO A 254 30.61 17.01 -29.14
CA PRO A 254 30.36 15.83 -28.34
C PRO A 254 29.07 15.95 -27.52
N ALA A 255 28.37 14.85 -27.39
CA ALA A 255 27.18 14.75 -26.57
C ALA A 255 27.39 13.72 -25.46
N GLU A 256 26.85 13.98 -24.29
CA GLU A 256 26.72 13.03 -23.20
C GLU A 256 25.24 12.95 -22.80
N PRO A 257 24.53 11.85 -23.13
CA PRO A 257 23.13 11.72 -22.82
C PRO A 257 22.90 11.55 -21.31
N ILE A 258 21.64 11.60 -20.92
CA ILE A 258 21.24 11.39 -19.53
C ILE A 258 21.69 10.00 -19.06
N LYS A 259 22.35 9.99 -17.89
CA LYS A 259 22.81 8.77 -17.22
C LYS A 259 21.68 7.79 -16.92
N VAL A 260 21.96 6.50 -16.99
CA VAL A 260 21.03 5.47 -16.50
C VAL A 260 21.39 5.04 -15.09
N ALA A 261 20.39 4.65 -14.32
CA ALA A 261 20.56 4.24 -12.94
C ALA A 261 20.35 2.72 -12.79
N MET A 262 21.17 2.10 -11.97
CA MET A 262 21.02 0.71 -11.55
C MET A 262 21.13 0.65 -10.03
N ALA A 263 20.06 0.21 -9.36
CA ALA A 263 19.99 0.12 -7.91
C ALA A 263 20.04 -1.33 -7.43
N LEU A 264 20.57 -1.52 -6.24
CA LEU A 264 20.49 -2.82 -5.59
C LEU A 264 19.06 -3.09 -5.12
N ALA A 265 18.59 -4.27 -5.46
CA ALA A 265 17.24 -4.71 -5.16
C ALA A 265 17.04 -4.82 -3.65
N LEU A 266 16.05 -4.10 -3.13
CA LEU A 266 15.59 -4.16 -1.74
C LEU A 266 14.23 -4.85 -1.68
N ASP A 267 13.93 -5.47 -0.55
CA ASP A 267 12.60 -5.97 -0.23
C ASP A 267 12.46 -5.98 1.29
N VAL A 268 11.71 -5.03 1.83
CA VAL A 268 11.40 -4.97 3.25
C VAL A 268 9.98 -5.46 3.47
N ALA A 269 9.77 -6.26 4.48
CA ALA A 269 8.50 -6.91 4.72
C ALA A 269 8.05 -6.79 6.17
N LEU A 270 6.73 -6.70 6.38
CA LEU A 270 6.10 -6.76 7.68
C LEU A 270 5.19 -7.99 7.78
N ASN A 271 5.17 -8.56 8.98
CA ASN A 271 4.13 -9.49 9.42
C ASN A 271 3.55 -8.99 10.74
N LYS A 272 2.27 -9.27 11.02
CA LYS A 272 1.62 -8.89 12.27
C LYS A 272 0.69 -9.99 12.74
N THR A 273 0.84 -10.38 14.00
CA THR A 273 0.07 -11.45 14.63
C THR A 273 -0.40 -11.04 16.03
N VAL A 274 -1.46 -11.69 16.52
CA VAL A 274 -1.86 -11.66 17.92
C VAL A 274 -1.18 -12.81 18.63
N VAL A 275 -0.44 -12.52 19.71
CA VAL A 275 0.34 -13.54 20.44
C VAL A 275 -0.19 -13.84 21.84
N SER A 276 -1.06 -12.99 22.40
CA SER A 276 -1.83 -13.30 23.61
C SER A 276 -3.04 -14.18 23.30
N ASN A 277 -3.64 -14.75 24.33
CA ASN A 277 -4.92 -15.43 24.16
C ASN A 277 -5.99 -14.43 23.71
N ALA A 278 -6.56 -14.64 22.54
CA ALA A 278 -7.60 -13.80 21.94
C ALA A 278 -8.99 -14.46 21.97
N SER A 279 -9.16 -15.53 22.74
CA SER A 279 -10.46 -16.17 22.95
C SER A 279 -11.27 -15.37 24.00
N ASN A 280 -12.52 -15.13 23.72
CA ASN A 280 -13.46 -14.52 24.68
C ASN A 280 -13.07 -13.14 25.20
N LEU A 281 -12.45 -12.32 24.38
CA LEU A 281 -12.04 -10.96 24.74
C LEU A 281 -13.24 -10.10 25.14
N LYS A 282 -13.04 -9.29 26.18
CA LYS A 282 -13.99 -8.31 26.69
C LYS A 282 -13.28 -6.99 27.05
N PRO A 283 -13.97 -5.89 27.24
CA PRO A 283 -13.39 -4.66 27.79
C PRO A 283 -12.62 -4.91 29.09
N GLY A 284 -11.46 -4.26 29.25
CA GLY A 284 -10.52 -4.45 30.33
C GLY A 284 -9.44 -5.52 30.06
N ASP A 285 -9.62 -6.40 29.13
CA ASP A 285 -8.61 -7.41 28.78
C ASP A 285 -7.43 -6.78 28.04
N GLN A 286 -6.24 -7.37 28.21
CA GLN A 286 -5.03 -6.98 27.50
C GLN A 286 -4.77 -7.90 26.33
N VAL A 287 -4.34 -7.30 25.21
CA VAL A 287 -3.98 -7.99 23.98
C VAL A 287 -2.57 -7.58 23.57
N THR A 288 -1.73 -8.58 23.31
CA THR A 288 -0.38 -8.36 22.79
C THR A 288 -0.32 -8.72 21.31
N TYR A 289 0.11 -7.76 20.51
CA TYR A 289 0.44 -7.93 19.10
C TYR A 289 1.94 -8.06 18.95
N ARG A 290 2.36 -8.87 17.98
CA ARG A 290 3.74 -8.94 17.51
C ARG A 290 3.80 -8.43 16.08
N ILE A 291 4.72 -7.50 15.83
CA ILE A 291 5.05 -6.97 14.51
C ILE A 291 6.47 -7.44 14.20
N ASP A 292 6.61 -8.21 13.15
CA ASP A 292 7.90 -8.67 12.65
C ASP A 292 8.27 -7.84 11.42
N ALA A 293 9.44 -7.21 11.45
CA ALA A 293 10.02 -6.49 10.33
C ALA A 293 11.25 -7.25 9.83
N GLY A 294 11.43 -7.32 8.51
CA GLY A 294 12.58 -7.98 7.91
C GLY A 294 13.03 -7.31 6.64
N ASN A 295 14.34 -7.29 6.41
CA ASN A 295 14.92 -7.02 5.10
C ASN A 295 15.16 -8.36 4.40
N ILE A 296 14.23 -8.76 3.56
CA ILE A 296 14.28 -10.01 2.78
C ILE A 296 14.93 -9.83 1.40
N GLY A 297 15.30 -8.58 1.08
CA GLY A 297 16.04 -8.21 -0.13
C GLY A 297 17.54 -8.47 -0.01
N GLN A 298 18.28 -8.02 -1.02
CA GLN A 298 19.72 -8.23 -1.14
C GLN A 298 20.57 -7.01 -0.76
N GLY A 299 19.94 -5.82 -0.71
CA GLY A 299 20.62 -4.57 -0.35
C GLY A 299 20.37 -4.17 1.10
N LYS A 300 21.19 -3.27 1.64
CA LYS A 300 20.95 -2.64 2.95
C LYS A 300 19.73 -1.71 2.86
N ALA A 301 18.77 -1.88 3.74
CA ALA A 301 17.62 -1.00 3.90
C ALA A 301 17.93 0.06 4.98
N PRO A 302 18.06 1.35 4.63
CA PRO A 302 18.44 2.39 5.58
C PRO A 302 17.23 2.95 6.33
N ASP A 303 17.45 3.42 7.57
CA ASP A 303 16.53 4.23 8.41
C ASP A 303 15.07 3.75 8.44
N LEU A 304 14.87 2.45 8.62
CA LEU A 304 13.54 1.86 8.65
C LEU A 304 12.74 2.30 9.87
N LYS A 305 11.51 2.70 9.64
CA LYS A 305 10.53 3.08 10.66
C LYS A 305 9.18 2.45 10.35
N VAL A 306 8.53 1.92 11.38
CA VAL A 306 7.19 1.32 11.28
C VAL A 306 6.21 2.13 12.09
N LYS A 307 5.16 2.60 11.45
CA LYS A 307 4.01 3.25 12.10
C LYS A 307 3.05 2.19 12.58
N GLU A 308 2.79 2.20 13.88
CA GLU A 308 1.76 1.40 14.53
C GLU A 308 0.47 2.21 14.62
N ALA A 309 -0.63 1.66 14.09
CA ALA A 309 -1.94 2.31 14.13
C ALA A 309 -2.91 1.46 14.97
N PHE A 310 -2.92 1.76 16.27
CA PHE A 310 -3.83 1.12 17.20
C PHE A 310 -5.29 1.36 16.83
N PRO A 311 -6.16 0.34 16.95
CA PRO A 311 -7.57 0.53 16.70
C PRO A 311 -8.20 1.45 17.76
N ALA A 312 -9.19 2.23 17.34
CA ALA A 312 -9.99 3.02 18.27
C ALA A 312 -10.62 2.12 19.35
N GLY A 313 -10.60 2.58 20.59
CA GLY A 313 -11.06 1.78 21.73
C GLY A 313 -9.99 0.92 22.38
N THR A 314 -8.71 1.20 22.11
CA THR A 314 -7.59 0.57 22.83
C THR A 314 -6.70 1.61 23.49
N THR A 315 -6.04 1.24 24.56
CA THR A 315 -5.06 2.06 25.27
C THR A 315 -3.73 1.32 25.32
N PHE A 316 -2.66 1.98 24.88
CA PHE A 316 -1.31 1.44 24.94
C PHE A 316 -0.86 1.17 26.38
N VAL A 317 -0.21 0.03 26.62
CA VAL A 317 0.29 -0.40 27.93
C VAL A 317 1.81 -0.47 27.93
N SER A 318 2.38 -1.27 27.04
CA SER A 318 3.84 -1.51 27.01
C SER A 318 4.28 -1.97 25.63
N ALA A 319 5.58 -1.84 25.36
CA ALA A 319 6.21 -2.41 24.19
C ALA A 319 7.62 -2.92 24.51
N GLU A 320 8.05 -3.95 23.77
CA GLU A 320 9.39 -4.53 23.82
C GLU A 320 9.86 -4.79 22.39
N THR A 321 11.16 -4.53 22.12
CA THR A 321 11.77 -4.75 20.81
C THR A 321 12.86 -5.80 20.90
N HIS A 322 12.97 -6.67 19.88
CA HIS A 322 13.97 -7.72 19.87
C HIS A 322 14.62 -7.84 18.49
N LYS A 323 15.94 -8.00 18.45
CA LYS A 323 16.69 -8.31 17.23
C LYS A 323 16.85 -9.82 17.10
N CYS A 324 16.68 -10.35 15.87
CA CYS A 324 17.00 -11.74 15.60
C CYS A 324 18.51 -11.97 15.61
N ALA A 325 18.93 -13.14 16.12
CA ALA A 325 20.29 -13.61 15.89
C ALA A 325 20.52 -13.79 14.39
N SER A 326 21.70 -13.39 13.90
CA SER A 326 22.09 -13.47 12.48
C SER A 326 22.01 -14.91 11.96
N GLY A 327 21.48 -15.11 10.76
CA GLY A 327 21.48 -16.40 10.07
C GLY A 327 20.14 -16.88 9.49
N TYR A 328 19.09 -16.08 9.53
CA TYR A 328 17.83 -16.41 8.84
C TYR A 328 17.97 -16.11 7.35
N THR A 329 17.88 -17.15 6.52
CA THR A 329 18.16 -17.06 5.08
C THR A 329 16.94 -17.23 4.18
N THR A 330 15.75 -17.50 4.71
CA THR A 330 14.56 -17.74 3.86
C THR A 330 13.25 -17.40 4.56
N GLY A 331 12.44 -16.59 3.94
CA GLY A 331 11.01 -16.48 4.19
C GLY A 331 10.54 -15.18 4.83
N LEU A 332 9.26 -15.16 5.20
CA LEU A 332 8.59 -14.05 5.87
C LEU A 332 9.29 -13.67 7.18
N PRO A 333 9.14 -12.41 7.64
CA PRO A 333 9.65 -12.00 8.94
C PRO A 333 9.24 -12.98 10.03
N GLN A 334 10.21 -13.46 10.80
CA GLN A 334 10.02 -14.44 11.86
C GLN A 334 10.07 -13.79 13.24
N GLU A 335 9.53 -14.45 14.24
CA GLU A 335 9.61 -14.02 15.62
C GLU A 335 11.05 -13.98 16.12
N CYS A 336 11.48 -12.80 16.58
CA CYS A 336 12.77 -12.59 17.21
C CYS A 336 12.60 -12.55 18.73
N LYS A 337 13.42 -13.34 19.43
CA LYS A 337 13.44 -13.44 20.90
C LYS A 337 14.85 -13.21 21.45
N GLY A 338 15.67 -12.44 20.74
CA GLY A 338 17.02 -12.09 21.17
C GLY A 338 17.00 -11.20 22.43
N ALA A 339 18.13 -11.14 23.12
CA ALA A 339 18.31 -10.22 24.25
C ALA A 339 18.59 -8.78 23.80
N ASP A 340 18.97 -8.59 22.53
CA ASP A 340 19.33 -7.30 21.98
C ASP A 340 18.08 -6.54 21.53
N GLU A 341 17.99 -5.27 21.94
CA GLU A 341 16.93 -4.37 21.49
C GLU A 341 17.08 -4.06 19.99
N ALA A 342 15.95 -4.00 19.29
CA ALA A 342 15.88 -3.61 17.89
C ALA A 342 15.27 -2.22 17.75
N GLY A 343 16.07 -1.18 18.02
CA GLY A 343 15.62 0.20 17.93
C GLY A 343 14.72 0.63 19.09
N THR A 344 13.91 1.66 18.88
CA THR A 344 13.06 2.28 19.91
C THR A 344 11.62 2.44 19.45
N PHE A 345 10.67 2.31 20.37
CA PHE A 345 9.25 2.56 20.12
C PHE A 345 8.76 3.73 20.97
N ASP A 346 8.19 4.76 20.35
CA ASP A 346 7.72 5.99 21.02
C ASP A 346 6.25 5.96 21.46
N GLY A 347 5.57 4.82 21.32
CA GLY A 347 4.14 4.65 21.54
C GLY A 347 3.31 4.70 20.25
N THR A 348 3.91 5.08 19.13
CA THR A 348 3.27 5.14 17.82
C THR A 348 4.16 4.71 16.66
N THR A 349 5.46 4.93 16.79
CA THR A 349 6.44 4.66 15.74
C THR A 349 7.59 3.83 16.29
N TRP A 350 7.86 2.74 15.62
CA TRP A 350 9.04 1.91 15.87
C TRP A 350 10.16 2.34 14.94
N THR A 351 11.20 2.96 15.48
CA THR A 351 12.43 3.33 14.77
C THR A 351 13.40 2.16 14.86
N ILE A 352 13.54 1.41 13.78
CA ILE A 352 14.41 0.23 13.70
C ILE A 352 15.84 0.65 13.35
N GLY A 353 15.97 1.63 12.43
CA GLY A 353 17.25 2.04 11.84
C GLY A 353 17.60 1.20 10.61
N ASP A 354 18.91 1.04 10.38
CA ASP A 354 19.43 0.29 9.23
C ASP A 354 19.26 -1.23 9.44
N MET A 355 18.81 -1.91 8.38
CA MET A 355 18.75 -3.39 8.34
C MET A 355 19.57 -3.91 7.15
N LEU A 356 20.52 -4.79 7.42
CA LEU A 356 21.24 -5.51 6.38
C LEU A 356 20.37 -6.60 5.75
N ALA A 357 20.76 -7.09 4.58
CA ALA A 357 20.11 -8.21 3.93
C ALA A 357 19.99 -9.43 4.87
N GLY A 358 18.78 -9.97 5.00
CA GLY A 358 18.48 -11.11 5.87
C GLY A 358 18.38 -10.78 7.37
N GLU A 359 18.41 -9.50 7.77
CA GLU A 359 18.15 -9.12 9.17
C GLU A 359 16.65 -9.01 9.45
N TYR A 360 16.28 -9.38 10.69
CA TYR A 360 14.91 -9.36 11.19
C TYR A 360 14.85 -8.76 12.59
N ALA A 361 13.71 -8.16 12.91
CA ALA A 361 13.41 -7.61 14.22
C ALA A 361 11.92 -7.79 14.55
N SER A 362 11.59 -7.90 15.83
CA SER A 362 10.21 -7.99 16.31
C SER A 362 9.92 -6.90 17.33
N LEU A 363 8.74 -6.31 17.23
CA LEU A 363 8.14 -5.42 18.22
C LEU A 363 6.92 -6.11 18.83
N PHE A 364 6.90 -6.26 20.13
CA PHE A 364 5.73 -6.70 20.90
C PHE A 364 5.05 -5.47 21.50
N VAL A 365 3.75 -5.33 21.27
CA VAL A 365 2.94 -4.19 21.78
C VAL A 365 1.74 -4.74 22.51
N THR A 366 1.55 -4.31 23.76
CA THR A 366 0.40 -4.66 24.57
C THR A 366 -0.54 -3.46 24.68
N VAL A 367 -1.82 -3.70 24.47
CA VAL A 367 -2.90 -2.72 24.63
C VAL A 367 -3.99 -3.28 25.53
N THR A 368 -4.71 -2.40 26.23
CA THR A 368 -5.95 -2.71 26.94
C THR A 368 -7.16 -2.37 26.06
N LEU A 369 -8.16 -3.24 26.04
CA LEU A 369 -9.45 -3.00 25.40
C LEU A 369 -10.30 -2.09 26.28
N ASN A 370 -10.72 -0.95 25.75
CA ASN A 370 -11.51 0.03 26.50
C ASN A 370 -13.00 -0.35 26.53
N GLU A 371 -13.74 0.25 27.46
CA GLU A 371 -15.20 0.19 27.47
C GLU A 371 -15.79 0.65 26.13
N GLY A 372 -16.89 0.02 25.72
CA GLY A 372 -17.55 0.29 24.44
C GLY A 372 -16.92 -0.41 23.24
N THR A 373 -16.02 -1.38 23.46
CA THR A 373 -15.47 -2.26 22.41
C THR A 373 -16.24 -3.58 22.25
N ASP A 374 -17.22 -3.84 23.10
CA ASP A 374 -18.05 -5.05 23.02
C ASP A 374 -18.60 -5.28 21.60
N GLY A 375 -18.54 -6.53 21.14
CA GLY A 375 -19.02 -6.96 19.84
C GLY A 375 -18.27 -6.42 18.63
N LYS A 376 -17.21 -5.62 18.82
CA LYS A 376 -16.45 -5.02 17.72
C LYS A 376 -15.34 -5.94 17.25
N THR A 377 -15.08 -5.89 15.94
CA THR A 377 -13.83 -6.38 15.36
C THR A 377 -12.86 -5.20 15.31
N LEU A 378 -11.75 -5.34 16.01
CA LEU A 378 -10.70 -4.33 16.10
C LEU A 378 -9.54 -4.73 15.19
N ASN A 379 -9.24 -3.84 14.24
CA ASN A 379 -8.16 -4.03 13.27
C ASN A 379 -6.95 -3.21 13.68
N ASN A 380 -5.86 -3.89 13.98
CA ASN A 380 -4.58 -3.26 14.29
C ASN A 380 -3.65 -3.37 13.08
N THR A 381 -3.15 -2.23 12.58
CA THR A 381 -2.31 -2.18 11.37
C THR A 381 -0.94 -1.60 11.69
N ALA A 382 0.07 -2.11 10.99
CA ALA A 382 1.43 -1.57 10.99
C ALA A 382 1.89 -1.36 9.56
N ALA A 383 2.66 -0.30 9.28
CA ALA A 383 3.19 -0.02 7.96
C ALA A 383 4.54 0.70 8.07
N PHE A 384 5.45 0.45 7.12
CA PHE A 384 6.65 1.29 7.01
C PHE A 384 6.25 2.73 6.71
N VAL A 385 6.90 3.70 7.37
CA VAL A 385 6.61 5.14 7.21
C VAL A 385 7.09 5.63 5.87
N ASN A 386 8.33 5.32 5.54
CA ASN A 386 8.97 5.63 4.27
C ASN A 386 9.66 4.35 3.79
N PRO A 387 8.94 3.46 3.10
CA PRO A 387 9.57 2.27 2.54
C PRO A 387 10.68 2.69 1.59
N PRO A 388 11.76 1.90 1.46
CA PRO A 388 12.84 2.20 0.53
C PRO A 388 12.32 2.40 -0.89
N GLU A 389 12.88 3.38 -1.62
CA GLU A 389 12.45 3.73 -2.97
C GLU A 389 12.53 2.55 -3.97
N TYR A 390 13.45 1.61 -3.71
CA TYR A 390 13.72 0.45 -4.60
C TYR A 390 13.21 -0.87 -4.03
N ASP A 391 12.17 -0.79 -3.21
CA ASP A 391 11.49 -1.98 -2.70
C ASP A 391 10.76 -2.73 -3.82
N GLN A 392 11.11 -4.01 -3.99
CA GLN A 392 10.58 -4.84 -5.07
C GLN A 392 9.13 -5.26 -4.87
N ASN A 393 8.66 -5.28 -3.61
CA ASN A 393 7.32 -5.75 -3.28
C ASN A 393 6.63 -4.82 -2.28
N PRO A 394 6.15 -3.65 -2.70
CA PRO A 394 5.48 -2.70 -1.79
C PRO A 394 4.20 -3.26 -1.14
N ASN A 395 3.68 -4.41 -1.59
CA ASN A 395 2.47 -5.00 -1.02
C ASN A 395 2.71 -5.69 0.35
N ASN A 396 3.96 -5.98 0.71
CA ASN A 396 4.34 -6.55 2.01
C ASN A 396 4.85 -5.49 3.02
N ASN A 397 4.79 -4.20 2.67
CA ASN A 397 5.20 -3.07 3.50
C ASN A 397 4.19 -2.70 4.60
N SER A 398 3.09 -3.40 4.67
CA SER A 398 2.09 -3.25 5.71
C SER A 398 1.53 -4.59 6.14
N ALA A 399 1.13 -4.68 7.40
CA ALA A 399 0.53 -5.87 7.96
C ALA A 399 -0.63 -5.51 8.90
N LYS A 400 -1.58 -6.44 9.04
CA LYS A 400 -2.78 -6.27 9.86
C LYS A 400 -3.04 -7.52 10.69
N ALA A 401 -3.41 -7.33 11.96
CA ALA A 401 -3.99 -8.36 12.80
C ALA A 401 -5.34 -7.89 13.33
N SER A 402 -6.30 -8.79 13.43
CA SER A 402 -7.67 -8.50 13.85
C SER A 402 -8.03 -9.34 15.07
N ILE A 403 -8.79 -8.75 15.99
CA ILE A 403 -9.39 -9.42 17.12
C ILE A 403 -10.89 -9.12 17.15
N SER A 404 -11.66 -10.04 17.73
CA SER A 404 -13.10 -9.84 17.94
C SER A 404 -13.37 -9.78 19.45
N VAL A 405 -13.95 -8.68 19.89
CA VAL A 405 -14.42 -8.52 21.27
C VAL A 405 -15.82 -9.10 21.35
N LYS A 406 -16.08 -9.87 22.40
CA LYS A 406 -17.36 -10.55 22.62
C LYS A 406 -18.44 -9.58 23.08
N HIS A 407 -19.68 -10.05 23.09
CA HIS A 407 -20.86 -9.32 23.49
C HIS A 407 -21.14 -9.45 24.98
N ARG A 408 -22.01 -8.59 25.51
CA ARG A 408 -22.38 -8.55 26.92
C ARG A 408 -23.89 -8.35 27.10
N LEU A 409 -24.41 -8.99 28.16
CA LEU A 409 -25.79 -8.85 28.60
C LEU A 409 -25.82 -8.68 30.11
N SER A 410 -26.62 -7.73 30.65
CA SER A 410 -26.69 -7.47 32.08
C SER A 410 -28.07 -6.94 32.51
N GLY A 411 -28.35 -7.09 33.78
CA GLY A 411 -29.60 -6.62 34.38
C GLY A 411 -29.57 -6.70 35.89
N LYS A 412 -30.73 -6.55 36.48
CA LYS A 412 -30.95 -6.52 37.93
C LYS A 412 -32.15 -7.37 38.33
N VAL A 413 -32.08 -8.05 39.45
CA VAL A 413 -33.23 -8.67 40.14
C VAL A 413 -33.46 -7.86 41.43
N TYR A 414 -34.65 -7.27 41.59
CA TYR A 414 -34.87 -6.28 42.64
C TYR A 414 -36.26 -6.39 43.27
N TYR A 415 -36.40 -5.78 44.47
CA TYR A 415 -37.66 -5.63 45.18
C TYR A 415 -38.36 -4.35 44.71
N ASP A 416 -39.42 -4.49 43.94
CA ASP A 416 -40.25 -3.37 43.45
C ASP A 416 -41.19 -2.85 44.56
N ALA A 417 -40.59 -2.01 45.42
CA ALA A 417 -41.27 -1.57 46.63
C ALA A 417 -42.50 -0.68 46.41
N ASN A 418 -42.56 -0.03 45.26
CA ASN A 418 -43.63 0.90 44.89
C ASN A 418 -44.65 0.31 43.87
N ASP A 419 -44.47 -1.00 43.47
CA ASP A 419 -45.28 -1.71 42.48
C ASP A 419 -45.39 -0.95 41.12
N SER A 420 -44.28 -0.29 40.74
CA SER A 420 -44.22 0.54 39.52
C SER A 420 -44.01 -0.27 38.23
N SER A 421 -43.66 -1.53 38.37
CA SER A 421 -43.30 -2.43 37.27
C SER A 421 -42.07 -1.95 36.46
N SER A 422 -41.18 -1.16 37.09
CA SER A 422 -39.90 -0.71 36.53
C SER A 422 -38.94 -0.35 37.66
N TYR A 423 -37.66 -0.64 37.48
CA TYR A 423 -36.62 -0.31 38.47
C TYR A 423 -36.58 1.20 38.71
N THR A 424 -36.64 1.58 39.99
CA THR A 424 -36.51 2.96 40.47
C THR A 424 -35.30 3.04 41.41
N ASP A 425 -34.52 4.10 41.31
CA ASP A 425 -33.34 4.29 42.16
C ASP A 425 -33.66 4.21 43.66
N GLY A 426 -32.91 3.40 44.39
CA GLY A 426 -33.13 3.13 45.79
C GLY A 426 -33.91 1.86 46.12
N GLU A 427 -34.40 1.14 45.12
CA GLU A 427 -35.01 -0.16 45.31
C GLU A 427 -33.96 -1.24 45.59
N GLU A 428 -34.22 -2.10 46.56
CA GLU A 428 -33.27 -3.08 47.07
C GLU A 428 -33.10 -4.24 46.12
N GLY A 429 -31.84 -4.63 45.82
CA GLY A 429 -31.54 -5.79 44.99
C GLY A 429 -31.60 -7.11 45.75
N PHE A 430 -32.02 -8.19 45.06
CA PHE A 430 -31.92 -9.52 45.62
C PHE A 430 -30.57 -10.16 45.33
N LYS A 431 -29.84 -10.51 46.39
CA LYS A 431 -28.54 -11.16 46.33
C LYS A 431 -28.65 -12.69 46.12
N ASP A 432 -27.62 -13.27 45.51
CA ASP A 432 -27.47 -14.73 45.34
C ASP A 432 -28.60 -15.44 44.54
N ILE A 433 -29.41 -14.69 43.81
CA ILE A 433 -30.43 -15.22 42.89
C ILE A 433 -29.73 -15.88 41.69
N THR A 434 -30.13 -17.10 41.38
CA THR A 434 -29.63 -17.79 40.19
C THR A 434 -30.30 -17.25 38.93
N VAL A 435 -29.47 -16.81 37.99
CA VAL A 435 -29.88 -16.34 36.67
C VAL A 435 -29.22 -17.21 35.61
N GLU A 436 -30.00 -17.73 34.70
CA GLU A 436 -29.56 -18.57 33.58
C GLU A 436 -29.66 -17.82 32.27
N LEU A 437 -28.67 -18.02 31.40
CA LEU A 437 -28.70 -17.61 30.02
C LEU A 437 -28.97 -18.83 29.13
N VAL A 438 -30.03 -18.77 28.36
CA VAL A 438 -30.49 -19.85 27.50
C VAL A 438 -30.25 -19.45 26.04
N GLY A 439 -29.62 -20.31 25.26
CA GLY A 439 -29.41 -20.12 23.82
C GLY A 439 -30.67 -20.33 22.99
N ALA A 440 -30.59 -20.01 21.71
CA ALA A 440 -31.68 -20.18 20.75
C ALA A 440 -32.16 -21.64 20.59
N ASP A 441 -31.32 -22.59 20.94
CA ASP A 441 -31.61 -24.04 20.94
C ASP A 441 -32.35 -24.52 22.20
N GLY A 442 -32.62 -23.61 23.15
CA GLY A 442 -33.26 -23.89 24.41
C GLY A 442 -32.35 -24.47 25.51
N ASN A 443 -31.05 -24.60 25.25
CA ASN A 443 -30.09 -25.09 26.23
C ASN A 443 -29.52 -23.94 27.06
N VAL A 444 -29.21 -24.20 28.35
CA VAL A 444 -28.50 -23.26 29.21
C VAL A 444 -27.06 -23.15 28.75
N VAL A 445 -26.63 -21.97 28.34
CA VAL A 445 -25.28 -21.68 27.88
C VAL A 445 -24.40 -21.06 28.98
N ALA A 446 -25.00 -20.40 29.96
CA ALA A 446 -24.29 -19.84 31.10
C ALA A 446 -25.23 -19.70 32.32
N THR A 447 -24.65 -19.69 33.52
CA THR A 447 -25.36 -19.45 34.77
C THR A 447 -24.53 -18.49 35.62
N THR A 448 -25.18 -17.51 36.24
CA THR A 448 -24.58 -16.58 37.19
C THR A 448 -25.47 -16.39 38.41
N LYS A 449 -24.97 -15.64 39.40
CA LYS A 449 -25.75 -15.20 40.55
C LYS A 449 -25.72 -13.69 40.66
N THR A 450 -26.79 -13.12 41.17
CA THR A 450 -26.83 -11.69 41.47
C THR A 450 -25.86 -11.34 42.61
N ASP A 451 -25.27 -10.14 42.50
CA ASP A 451 -24.43 -9.54 43.56
C ASP A 451 -25.26 -8.98 44.73
N ALA A 452 -24.59 -8.26 45.68
CA ALA A 452 -25.24 -7.67 46.84
C ALA A 452 -26.30 -6.62 46.48
N ASP A 453 -26.16 -5.97 45.30
CA ASP A 453 -27.09 -4.96 44.81
C ASP A 453 -28.09 -5.51 43.81
N GLY A 454 -28.16 -6.83 43.66
CA GLY A 454 -29.05 -7.53 42.75
C GLY A 454 -28.63 -7.53 41.29
N ASN A 455 -27.45 -7.01 40.94
CA ASN A 455 -26.98 -6.97 39.55
C ASN A 455 -26.44 -8.34 39.11
N TYR A 456 -26.62 -8.63 37.84
CA TYR A 456 -26.02 -9.78 37.17
C TYR A 456 -25.48 -9.42 35.80
N SER A 457 -24.50 -10.15 35.32
CA SER A 457 -23.89 -9.94 34.01
C SER A 457 -23.42 -11.26 33.39
N PHE A 458 -23.60 -11.37 32.06
CA PHE A 458 -23.04 -12.38 31.19
C PHE A 458 -22.11 -11.67 30.19
N THR A 459 -20.83 -11.99 30.21
CA THR A 459 -19.80 -11.44 29.33
C THR A 459 -19.17 -12.54 28.48
N GLY A 460 -18.46 -12.18 27.42
CA GLY A 460 -17.81 -13.19 26.56
C GLY A 460 -18.79 -13.93 25.63
N LEU A 461 -19.94 -13.33 25.32
CA LEU A 461 -20.98 -13.95 24.51
C LEU A 461 -20.67 -13.81 23.00
N ASP A 462 -21.01 -14.85 22.25
CA ASP A 462 -21.03 -14.76 20.79
C ASP A 462 -22.24 -13.96 20.30
N ALA A 463 -22.22 -13.52 19.06
CA ALA A 463 -23.42 -13.02 18.42
C ALA A 463 -24.48 -14.14 18.37
N GLY A 464 -25.71 -13.84 18.75
CA GLY A 464 -26.77 -14.85 18.81
C GLY A 464 -28.00 -14.35 19.50
N THR A 465 -29.01 -15.23 19.61
CA THR A 465 -30.25 -14.96 20.31
C THR A 465 -30.25 -15.72 21.63
N TYR A 466 -30.57 -15.00 22.70
CA TYR A 466 -30.54 -15.50 24.07
C TYR A 466 -31.83 -15.16 24.79
N THR A 467 -32.16 -15.92 25.83
CA THR A 467 -33.19 -15.64 26.80
C THR A 467 -32.60 -15.71 28.20
N VAL A 468 -32.82 -14.68 29.00
CA VAL A 468 -32.45 -14.69 30.43
C VAL A 468 -33.59 -15.28 31.23
N LYS A 469 -33.28 -16.21 32.14
CA LYS A 469 -34.25 -16.82 33.04
C LYS A 469 -33.84 -16.63 34.49
N VAL A 470 -34.73 -16.14 35.31
CA VAL A 470 -34.56 -16.04 36.77
C VAL A 470 -35.17 -17.27 37.45
N THR A 471 -34.36 -17.94 38.28
CA THR A 471 -34.87 -19.06 39.06
C THR A 471 -35.71 -18.55 40.22
N LYS A 472 -37.04 -18.72 40.15
CA LYS A 472 -37.97 -18.31 41.21
C LYS A 472 -37.93 -19.28 42.38
N ALA A 473 -36.92 -19.15 43.24
CA ALA A 473 -36.69 -19.98 44.43
C ALA A 473 -36.15 -19.13 45.60
N GLY A 474 -36.04 -19.69 46.79
CA GLY A 474 -35.54 -18.96 47.95
C GLY A 474 -36.39 -17.73 48.30
N GLU A 475 -35.79 -16.57 48.36
CA GLU A 475 -36.48 -15.30 48.69
C GLU A 475 -37.55 -14.91 47.68
N LEU A 476 -37.43 -15.33 46.44
CA LEU A 476 -38.40 -15.01 45.36
C LEU A 476 -39.62 -15.94 45.37
N ALA A 477 -39.60 -17.07 46.10
CA ALA A 477 -40.61 -18.14 46.00
C ALA A 477 -42.03 -17.64 46.21
N GLU A 478 -42.21 -16.77 47.22
CA GLU A 478 -43.53 -16.22 47.63
C GLU A 478 -43.80 -14.84 47.05
N LEU A 479 -42.89 -14.30 46.22
CA LEU A 479 -43.08 -12.96 45.64
C LEU A 479 -43.85 -13.05 44.31
N THR A 480 -44.52 -11.98 43.98
CA THR A 480 -45.17 -11.79 42.68
C THR A 480 -44.25 -10.97 41.78
N GLN A 481 -44.02 -11.41 40.57
CA GLN A 481 -43.26 -10.66 39.59
C GLN A 481 -44.03 -9.42 39.12
N THR A 482 -43.34 -8.28 39.11
CA THR A 482 -43.90 -6.96 38.71
C THR A 482 -43.30 -6.47 37.41
N GLU A 483 -41.99 -6.54 37.26
CA GLU A 483 -41.29 -6.25 36.02
C GLU A 483 -40.78 -7.53 35.36
N ASP A 484 -40.94 -7.61 34.04
CA ASP A 484 -40.37 -8.60 33.14
C ASP A 484 -39.97 -7.91 31.84
N PRO A 485 -38.75 -8.17 31.31
CA PRO A 485 -38.26 -7.46 30.11
C PRO A 485 -39.14 -7.54 28.87
N ASP A 486 -39.93 -8.59 28.71
CA ASP A 486 -40.89 -8.73 27.60
C ASP A 486 -42.35 -8.47 28.02
N GLY A 487 -42.59 -8.22 29.31
CA GLY A 487 -43.89 -7.97 29.89
C GLY A 487 -44.71 -9.19 30.26
N THR A 488 -44.23 -10.43 30.01
CA THR A 488 -45.00 -11.67 30.16
C THR A 488 -45.07 -12.19 31.59
N LYS A 489 -44.20 -11.78 32.48
CA LYS A 489 -44.10 -12.17 33.92
C LYS A 489 -44.01 -13.68 34.15
N ASP A 490 -43.18 -14.33 33.31
CA ASP A 490 -42.90 -15.77 33.37
C ASP A 490 -41.48 -16.08 33.88
N ASN A 491 -40.79 -15.06 34.43
CA ASN A 491 -39.39 -15.05 34.87
C ASN A 491 -38.38 -15.28 33.72
N ALA A 492 -38.76 -14.93 32.48
CA ALA A 492 -37.93 -15.03 31.30
C ALA A 492 -38.01 -13.77 30.45
N SER A 493 -36.90 -13.30 29.93
CA SER A 493 -36.77 -12.03 29.23
C SER A 493 -37.36 -11.98 27.81
N GLY A 494 -37.90 -13.10 27.32
CA GLY A 494 -38.11 -13.22 25.88
C GLY A 494 -36.78 -13.32 25.11
N ALA A 495 -36.84 -13.24 23.79
CA ALA A 495 -35.66 -13.37 22.91
C ALA A 495 -34.88 -12.06 22.80
N ILE A 496 -33.62 -12.07 23.18
CA ILE A 496 -32.67 -10.95 23.07
C ILE A 496 -31.62 -11.30 22.02
N THR A 497 -31.50 -10.49 20.96
CA THR A 497 -30.48 -10.70 19.91
C THR A 497 -29.28 -9.78 20.14
N LEU A 498 -28.11 -10.37 20.26
CA LEU A 498 -26.81 -9.70 20.29
C LEU A 498 -26.14 -9.83 18.93
N ASN A 499 -25.67 -8.73 18.36
CA ASN A 499 -24.98 -8.64 17.10
C ASN A 499 -24.11 -7.37 17.05
N ALA A 500 -23.47 -7.10 15.91
CA ALA A 500 -22.60 -5.92 15.76
C ALA A 500 -23.33 -4.58 15.97
N ASP A 501 -24.63 -4.50 15.65
CA ASP A 501 -25.45 -3.29 15.83
C ASP A 501 -25.94 -3.15 17.27
N ASN A 502 -26.13 -4.28 17.95
CA ASN A 502 -26.59 -4.37 19.33
C ASN A 502 -25.62 -5.24 20.15
N PRO A 503 -24.39 -4.77 20.39
CA PRO A 503 -23.35 -5.57 21.04
C PRO A 503 -23.55 -5.76 22.54
N VAL A 504 -24.32 -4.88 23.14
CA VAL A 504 -24.61 -4.84 24.57
C VAL A 504 -26.10 -4.74 24.79
N ARG A 505 -26.62 -5.53 25.70
CA ARG A 505 -27.97 -5.38 26.22
C ARG A 505 -27.92 -5.20 27.73
N GLU A 506 -28.22 -4.03 28.22
CA GLU A 506 -28.32 -3.67 29.64
C GLU A 506 -29.80 -3.56 30.05
N ASN A 507 -30.03 -3.47 31.36
CA ASN A 507 -31.34 -3.29 31.95
C ASN A 507 -32.34 -4.40 31.60
N VAL A 508 -31.85 -5.66 31.57
CA VAL A 508 -32.69 -6.84 31.48
C VAL A 508 -33.13 -7.15 32.92
N ASN A 509 -34.14 -6.39 33.41
CA ASN A 509 -34.49 -6.34 34.82
C ASN A 509 -35.72 -7.21 35.15
N PHE A 510 -35.69 -7.76 36.36
CA PHE A 510 -36.79 -8.54 36.91
C PHE A 510 -37.16 -7.99 38.28
N GLY A 511 -38.37 -7.43 38.40
CA GLY A 511 -38.92 -6.85 39.64
C GLY A 511 -39.87 -7.82 40.31
N TYR A 512 -39.84 -7.84 41.63
CA TYR A 512 -40.70 -8.69 42.46
C TYR A 512 -41.20 -7.93 43.66
N ILE A 513 -42.45 -8.20 44.07
CA ILE A 513 -43.08 -7.60 45.26
C ILE A 513 -43.80 -8.68 46.11
N LYS A 514 -43.85 -8.47 47.40
CA LYS A 514 -44.70 -9.27 48.28
C LYS A 514 -46.11 -8.69 48.30
N LYS A 515 -47.02 -9.37 47.65
CA LYS A 515 -48.46 -8.97 47.73
C LYS A 515 -49.06 -9.48 49.03
N HIS A 516 -49.64 -8.60 49.78
CA HIS A 516 -50.38 -8.91 50.99
C HIS A 516 -51.82 -9.23 50.63
N ALA A 517 -52.39 -10.22 51.29
CA ALA A 517 -53.82 -10.54 51.19
C ALA A 517 -54.56 -10.16 52.46
N ILE A 518 -55.73 -9.67 52.29
CA ILE A 518 -56.67 -9.41 53.39
C ILE A 518 -57.82 -10.39 53.15
N SER A 519 -58.16 -11.15 54.15
CA SER A 519 -59.33 -12.07 54.13
C SER A 519 -60.17 -11.90 55.38
N GLY A 520 -61.41 -12.24 55.25
CA GLY A 520 -62.38 -12.18 56.35
C GLY A 520 -63.70 -12.79 55.97
N ASN A 521 -64.54 -12.99 56.93
CA ASN A 521 -65.87 -13.49 56.73
C ASN A 521 -66.93 -12.37 57.00
N VAL A 522 -67.96 -12.37 56.21
CA VAL A 522 -69.19 -11.56 56.46
C VAL A 522 -70.25 -12.52 56.87
N TYR A 523 -70.79 -12.38 58.09
CA TYR A 523 -71.68 -13.30 58.68
C TYR A 523 -72.83 -12.57 59.47
N LEU A 524 -73.95 -13.21 59.63
CA LEU A 524 -75.00 -12.78 60.54
C LEU A 524 -74.67 -13.37 61.91
N ASP A 525 -74.29 -12.49 62.84
CA ASP A 525 -74.04 -12.83 64.23
C ASP A 525 -75.43 -12.98 64.92
N GLN A 526 -75.87 -14.24 65.05
CA GLN A 526 -77.20 -14.57 65.58
C GLN A 526 -77.28 -14.39 67.09
N ASN A 527 -76.24 -14.69 67.82
CA ASN A 527 -76.21 -14.57 69.29
C ASN A 527 -75.70 -13.19 69.77
N ARG A 528 -75.19 -12.31 68.84
CA ARG A 528 -74.72 -10.95 69.08
C ARG A 528 -73.46 -10.92 69.99
N ASP A 529 -72.62 -11.94 69.95
CA ASP A 529 -71.45 -12.00 70.80
C ASP A 529 -70.23 -11.36 70.11
N LYS A 530 -70.30 -10.86 68.88
CA LYS A 530 -69.30 -10.19 68.05
C LYS A 530 -68.17 -11.07 67.60
N THR A 531 -68.33 -12.40 67.66
CA THR A 531 -67.36 -13.37 67.20
C THR A 531 -68.02 -14.40 66.32
N LYS A 532 -67.37 -14.77 65.20
CA LYS A 532 -67.91 -15.84 64.35
C LYS A 532 -67.76 -17.19 65.07
N ASN A 533 -68.87 -17.87 65.28
CA ASN A 533 -68.92 -19.17 65.92
C ASN A 533 -70.02 -20.09 65.36
N THR A 534 -70.12 -21.29 65.94
CA THR A 534 -71.15 -22.27 65.49
C THR A 534 -72.55 -21.75 65.77
N GLY A 535 -73.28 -21.54 64.72
CA GLY A 535 -74.67 -21.02 64.74
C GLY A 535 -74.83 -19.72 64.01
N ASP A 536 -73.74 -19.05 63.67
CA ASP A 536 -73.80 -17.86 62.83
C ASP A 536 -73.89 -18.28 61.36
N ILE A 537 -74.52 -17.44 60.55
CA ILE A 537 -74.82 -17.74 59.16
C ILE A 537 -73.87 -16.92 58.26
N ASP A 538 -73.10 -17.58 57.45
CA ASP A 538 -72.27 -16.94 56.43
C ASP A 538 -73.18 -16.29 55.36
N LEU A 539 -72.83 -15.05 54.99
CA LEU A 539 -73.57 -14.27 54.03
C LEU A 539 -72.85 -14.27 52.68
N SER A 540 -73.35 -15.07 51.74
CA SER A 540 -72.83 -15.13 50.35
C SER A 540 -73.36 -13.99 49.50
N GLY A 541 -72.57 -13.57 48.49
CA GLY A 541 -72.93 -12.51 47.53
C GLY A 541 -72.91 -11.08 48.09
N VAL A 542 -72.28 -10.88 49.25
CA VAL A 542 -72.14 -9.56 49.83
C VAL A 542 -70.91 -8.87 49.17
N THR A 543 -71.12 -7.68 48.62
CA THR A 543 -70.00 -6.90 48.03
C THR A 543 -69.18 -6.29 49.15
N VAL A 544 -67.89 -6.65 49.18
CA VAL A 544 -66.86 -6.12 50.08
C VAL A 544 -65.94 -5.21 49.29
N LYS A 545 -65.64 -4.01 49.77
CA LYS A 545 -64.75 -3.04 49.16
C LYS A 545 -63.58 -2.80 50.06
N LEU A 546 -62.35 -2.89 49.46
CA LEU A 546 -61.13 -2.45 50.11
C LEU A 546 -60.93 -0.97 49.78
N LEU A 547 -60.67 -0.17 50.80
CA LEU A 547 -60.38 1.26 50.66
C LEU A 547 -58.97 1.57 51.06
N ASP A 548 -58.35 2.54 50.36
CA ASP A 548 -57.04 3.11 50.75
C ASP A 548 -57.22 4.07 51.96
N LYS A 549 -56.10 4.67 52.41
CA LYS A 549 -56.08 5.63 53.53
C LYS A 549 -56.88 6.89 53.25
N ASP A 550 -57.17 7.23 52.01
CA ASP A 550 -57.89 8.41 51.54
C ASP A 550 -59.34 8.13 51.25
N GLY A 551 -59.79 6.86 51.42
CA GLY A 551 -61.18 6.41 51.26
C GLY A 551 -61.50 6.01 49.81
N ASN A 552 -60.53 5.92 48.88
CA ASN A 552 -60.78 5.47 47.52
C ASN A 552 -60.93 3.95 47.47
N VAL A 553 -61.75 3.42 46.62
CA VAL A 553 -61.90 1.96 46.43
C VAL A 553 -60.72 1.45 45.63
N VAL A 554 -59.87 0.61 46.23
CA VAL A 554 -58.66 -0.02 45.60
C VAL A 554 -58.92 -1.51 45.25
N GLY A 555 -59.97 -2.10 45.75
CA GLY A 555 -60.39 -3.44 45.42
C GLY A 555 -61.86 -3.72 45.74
N THR A 556 -62.47 -4.62 45.00
CA THR A 556 -63.85 -5.08 45.26
C THR A 556 -63.91 -6.58 45.05
N THR A 557 -64.50 -7.28 45.99
CA THR A 557 -64.83 -8.71 45.89
C THR A 557 -66.21 -8.99 46.38
N THR A 558 -66.72 -10.19 46.18
CA THR A 558 -67.99 -10.67 46.75
C THR A 558 -67.66 -11.91 47.59
N THR A 559 -68.39 -12.04 48.73
CA THR A 559 -68.32 -13.23 49.55
C THR A 559 -68.86 -14.46 48.80
N ASP A 560 -68.20 -15.58 48.96
CA ASP A 560 -68.63 -16.88 48.46
C ASP A 560 -69.60 -17.52 49.45
N LYS A 561 -69.79 -18.81 49.34
CA LYS A 561 -70.74 -19.56 50.15
C LYS A 561 -70.20 -20.05 51.51
N ASP A 562 -68.84 -19.91 51.74
CA ASP A 562 -68.17 -20.51 52.90
C ASP A 562 -67.80 -19.45 53.94
#